data_065e8f59add35950d34dc0a405713e11
#
_entry.id   065e8f59add35950d34dc0a405713e11
#
_cell.length_a   1.000
_cell.length_b   1.000
_cell.length_c   1.000
_cell.angle_alpha   90.00
_cell.angle_beta   90.00
_cell.angle_gamma   90.00
#
_symmetry.space_group_name_H-M   'P 1'
#
loop_
_entity.id
_entity.type
_entity.pdbx_description
1 polymer ?
#
loop_
_entity_poly.entity_id
_entity_poly.type
_entity_poly.pdbx_seq_one_letter_code
_entity_poly.pdbx_strand_id
1 'polypeptide(L)'
;MAIGCRLRATGCRLKRGIMESIFVLTHADESGSALGKSSLEAVAAGRELAGRLHAELTIGIVARHADHAAAQLAGAATRIFAVAGEPFAQARFASDAAACTELCRAAQPTIVLAPQSSRFARVMAAVAHRSGGVIDTHIAAITGTEPVEITRWFYRQRIEAVLTRTARPWFLLLDAGTHAAFVAEPAAARPDEIAVFVELPEMRTQTTGMRTPKTGAQTIRPDAKMLFVAGAGWTKKQPDGKVHAEEAGELILQFLRASGASLGSSKSLVDQGGDGNCVLPFLTHLNQIGQTGSTPSHARGLATCCHGEEPHVVGWRFIGERRAISLDPNCGWTRGKADVVYIADAFAVMAKVNEMLGKAAEAVKK
;
A
#
# COMPACT_ATOMS: atom_id res chain seq x y z
N MET A 1 14.61 -4.96 -20.53
CA MET A 1 14.73 -3.55 -20.98
C MET A 1 13.34 -2.93 -20.96
N ALA A 2 13.06 -2.05 -20.01
CA ALA A 2 11.79 -1.32 -19.97
C ALA A 2 11.92 -0.12 -20.90
N ILE A 3 11.14 -0.10 -21.98
CA ILE A 3 11.07 1.05 -22.89
C ILE A 3 10.25 2.11 -22.16
N GLY A 4 10.93 3.10 -21.58
CA GLY A 4 10.31 4.27 -21.00
C GLY A 4 9.79 5.19 -22.10
N CYS A 5 8.51 5.12 -22.40
CA CYS A 5 7.85 6.10 -23.24
C CYS A 5 7.46 7.30 -22.38
N ARG A 6 8.21 8.41 -22.46
CA ARG A 6 7.82 9.70 -21.88
C ARG A 6 6.84 10.39 -22.82
N LEU A 7 5.56 10.31 -22.53
CA LEU A 7 4.55 11.15 -23.18
C LEU A 7 4.57 12.53 -22.49
N ARG A 8 5.16 13.54 -23.14
CA ARG A 8 4.97 14.94 -22.77
C ARG A 8 3.72 15.45 -23.46
N ALA A 9 2.69 15.75 -22.68
CA ALA A 9 1.60 16.58 -23.18
C ALA A 9 2.11 18.03 -23.30
N THR A 10 2.33 18.47 -24.52
CA THR A 10 2.71 19.87 -24.80
C THR A 10 1.47 20.75 -24.77
N GLY A 11 1.52 21.82 -23.97
CA GLY A 11 0.78 23.03 -24.24
C GLY A 11 -0.42 23.33 -23.37
N CYS A 12 -0.17 23.88 -22.16
CA CYS A 12 -0.98 24.96 -21.66
C CYS A 12 -0.10 25.87 -20.78
N ARG A 13 0.04 27.14 -21.16
CA ARG A 13 0.72 28.13 -20.30
C ARG A 13 -0.06 28.24 -18.99
N LEU A 14 0.58 27.86 -17.90
CA LEU A 14 0.09 28.18 -16.55
C LEU A 14 -0.13 29.68 -16.46
N LYS A 15 -1.34 30.10 -16.13
CA LYS A 15 -1.59 31.47 -15.71
C LYS A 15 -0.76 31.72 -14.45
N ARG A 16 0.18 32.66 -14.50
CA ARG A 16 0.92 33.15 -13.33
C ARG A 16 -0.10 33.56 -12.26
N GLY A 17 0.00 33.01 -11.05
CA GLY A 17 -0.58 33.61 -9.88
C GLY A 17 -1.56 32.83 -9.03
N ILE A 18 -1.78 31.54 -9.22
CA ILE A 18 -2.55 30.74 -8.25
C ILE A 18 -1.57 30.25 -7.18
N MET A 19 -1.66 30.80 -5.97
CA MET A 19 -1.00 30.17 -4.81
C MET A 19 -1.67 28.82 -4.58
N GLU A 20 -0.88 27.74 -4.62
CA GLU A 20 -1.39 26.42 -4.32
C GLU A 20 -1.72 26.30 -2.83
N SER A 21 -2.79 25.58 -2.51
CA SER A 21 -3.15 25.17 -1.15
C SER A 21 -3.33 23.67 -1.11
N ILE A 22 -2.65 23.02 -0.16
CA ILE A 22 -2.61 21.56 -0.05
C ILE A 22 -3.57 21.12 1.02
N PHE A 23 -4.43 20.16 0.68
CA PHE A 23 -5.36 19.54 1.60
C PHE A 23 -5.16 18.02 1.60
N VAL A 24 -4.98 17.44 2.78
CA VAL A 24 -4.86 15.99 2.91
C VAL A 24 -6.12 15.44 3.55
N LEU A 25 -6.88 14.66 2.81
CA LEU A 25 -8.02 13.92 3.35
C LEU A 25 -7.53 12.63 4.00
N THR A 26 -7.97 12.40 5.22
CA THR A 26 -7.70 11.19 6.00
C THR A 26 -8.99 10.57 6.52
N HIS A 27 -8.94 9.30 6.84
CA HIS A 27 -10.04 8.63 7.53
C HIS A 27 -9.50 7.76 8.66
N ALA A 28 -10.31 7.61 9.70
CA ALA A 28 -10.00 6.67 10.75
C ALA A 28 -9.98 5.22 10.23
N ASP A 29 -9.24 4.39 10.94
CA ASP A 29 -9.22 2.94 10.76
C ASP A 29 -10.53 2.28 11.29
N GLU A 30 -10.51 0.98 11.42
CA GLU A 30 -11.68 0.20 11.88
C GLU A 30 -12.05 0.45 13.35
N SER A 31 -11.16 1.03 14.14
CA SER A 31 -11.47 1.48 15.51
C SER A 31 -12.39 2.70 15.52
N GLY A 32 -12.44 3.43 14.39
CA GLY A 32 -13.20 4.66 14.22
C GLY A 32 -12.54 5.90 14.85
N SER A 33 -11.33 5.79 15.39
CA SER A 33 -10.66 6.89 16.09
C SER A 33 -9.19 7.11 15.73
N ALA A 34 -8.46 6.08 15.31
CA ALA A 34 -7.05 6.18 14.94
C ALA A 34 -6.86 6.30 13.42
N LEU A 35 -5.82 6.98 12.98
CA LEU A 35 -5.45 7.04 11.57
C LEU A 35 -4.64 5.79 11.20
N GLY A 36 -5.06 5.12 10.13
CA GLY A 36 -4.30 4.02 9.57
C GLY A 36 -3.01 4.49 8.89
N LYS A 37 -2.06 3.57 8.71
CA LYS A 37 -0.74 3.84 8.10
C LYS A 37 -0.83 4.59 6.78
N SER A 38 -1.74 4.21 5.87
CA SER A 38 -1.89 4.86 4.56
C SER A 38 -2.37 6.32 4.67
N SER A 39 -3.20 6.65 5.67
CA SER A 39 -3.58 8.04 5.97
C SER A 39 -2.35 8.85 6.43
N LEU A 40 -1.51 8.28 7.31
CA LEU A 40 -0.29 8.92 7.78
C LEU A 40 0.76 9.05 6.67
N GLU A 41 0.85 8.12 5.73
CA GLU A 41 1.67 8.23 4.52
C GLU A 41 1.22 9.41 3.63
N ALA A 42 -0.10 9.58 3.45
CA ALA A 42 -0.66 10.70 2.69
C ALA A 42 -0.38 12.05 3.39
N VAL A 43 -0.40 12.08 4.73
CA VAL A 43 -0.03 13.28 5.51
C VAL A 43 1.44 13.64 5.29
N ALA A 44 2.35 12.67 5.33
CA ALA A 44 3.76 12.90 5.05
C ALA A 44 3.99 13.44 3.64
N ALA A 45 3.34 12.86 2.63
CA ALA A 45 3.38 13.33 1.25
C ALA A 45 2.86 14.77 1.09
N GLY A 46 1.73 15.08 1.75
CA GLY A 46 1.16 16.42 1.74
C GLY A 46 2.07 17.46 2.39
N ARG A 47 2.70 17.11 3.51
CA ARG A 47 3.69 17.99 4.19
C ARG A 47 4.91 18.25 3.31
N GLU A 48 5.43 17.22 2.66
CA GLU A 48 6.54 17.35 1.73
C GLU A 48 6.17 18.24 0.53
N LEU A 49 5.01 18.01 -0.08
CA LEU A 49 4.54 18.80 -1.21
C LEU A 49 4.31 20.26 -0.82
N ALA A 50 3.65 20.52 0.32
CA ALA A 50 3.40 21.85 0.83
C ALA A 50 4.73 22.61 1.09
N GLY A 51 5.72 21.95 1.68
CA GLY A 51 7.05 22.51 1.88
C GLY A 51 7.74 22.90 0.57
N ARG A 52 7.68 22.04 -0.44
CA ARG A 52 8.26 22.30 -1.76
C ARG A 52 7.60 23.45 -2.50
N LEU A 53 6.28 23.59 -2.33
CA LEU A 53 5.49 24.65 -3.00
C LEU A 53 5.37 25.93 -2.17
N HIS A 54 5.91 25.96 -0.96
CA HIS A 54 5.66 27.02 0.03
C HIS A 54 4.16 27.29 0.22
N ALA A 55 3.36 26.23 0.20
CA ALA A 55 1.91 26.26 0.26
C ALA A 55 1.39 26.00 1.67
N GLU A 56 0.21 26.51 1.97
CA GLU A 56 -0.50 26.15 3.20
C GLU A 56 -0.92 24.67 3.15
N LEU A 57 -0.71 23.98 4.28
CA LEU A 57 -1.18 22.61 4.48
C LEU A 57 -2.33 22.61 5.50
N THR A 58 -3.45 22.04 5.12
CA THR A 58 -4.56 21.70 6.01
C THR A 58 -4.91 20.21 5.87
N ILE A 59 -5.53 19.63 6.91
CA ILE A 59 -5.86 18.19 6.92
C ILE A 59 -7.34 18.01 7.23
N GLY A 60 -7.99 17.10 6.54
CA GLY A 60 -9.38 16.69 6.77
C GLY A 60 -9.44 15.30 7.40
N ILE A 61 -10.25 15.14 8.43
CA ILE A 61 -10.47 13.88 9.14
C ILE A 61 -11.91 13.44 8.98
N VAL A 62 -12.11 12.18 8.58
CA VAL A 62 -13.42 11.49 8.63
C VAL A 62 -13.33 10.35 9.63
N ALA A 63 -14.03 10.44 10.77
CA ALA A 63 -13.89 9.50 11.85
C ALA A 63 -15.20 9.35 12.66
N ARG A 64 -15.30 8.31 13.50
CA ARG A 64 -16.30 8.25 14.58
C ARG A 64 -15.98 9.27 15.67
N HIS A 65 -14.69 9.31 16.08
CA HIS A 65 -14.14 10.23 17.08
C HIS A 65 -12.87 10.86 16.51
N ALA A 66 -12.83 12.17 16.40
CA ALA A 66 -11.71 12.87 15.75
C ALA A 66 -10.51 13.12 16.68
N ASP A 67 -10.76 13.24 18.01
CA ASP A 67 -9.73 13.66 18.99
C ASP A 67 -8.44 12.86 18.95
N HIS A 68 -8.54 11.53 18.86
CA HIS A 68 -7.37 10.66 18.83
C HIS A 68 -6.64 10.77 17.47
N ALA A 69 -7.39 10.83 16.37
CA ALA A 69 -6.84 11.06 15.05
C ALA A 69 -6.12 12.42 14.96
N ALA A 70 -6.73 13.46 15.53
CA ALA A 70 -6.13 14.80 15.61
C ALA A 70 -4.83 14.82 16.42
N ALA A 71 -4.78 14.07 17.53
CA ALA A 71 -3.57 13.94 18.33
C ALA A 71 -2.39 13.31 17.55
N GLN A 72 -2.67 12.36 16.63
CA GLN A 72 -1.67 11.75 15.77
C GLN A 72 -1.10 12.72 14.72
N LEU A 73 -1.70 13.89 14.54
CA LEU A 73 -1.32 14.92 13.57
C LEU A 73 -0.57 16.10 14.20
N ALA A 74 -0.18 16.00 15.48
CA ALA A 74 0.60 17.06 16.14
C ALA A 74 1.90 17.34 15.34
N GLY A 75 2.10 18.61 14.98
CA GLY A 75 3.22 19.06 14.14
C GLY A 75 3.07 18.80 12.63
N ALA A 76 1.96 18.20 12.17
CA ALA A 76 1.73 18.00 10.72
C ALA A 76 1.21 19.26 10.05
N ALA A 77 0.22 19.91 10.65
CA ALA A 77 -0.42 21.13 10.15
C ALA A 77 -0.87 22.00 11.34
N THR A 78 -1.16 23.27 11.08
CA THR A 78 -1.68 24.19 12.11
C THR A 78 -3.19 24.04 12.31
N ARG A 79 -3.92 23.69 11.24
CA ARG A 79 -5.38 23.55 11.25
C ARG A 79 -5.81 22.21 10.66
N ILE A 80 -6.82 21.63 11.27
CA ILE A 80 -7.51 20.45 10.75
C ILE A 80 -9.01 20.71 10.68
N PHE A 81 -9.67 20.10 9.71
CA PHE A 81 -11.11 20.06 9.57
C PHE A 81 -11.60 18.65 9.93
N ALA A 82 -12.57 18.53 10.82
CA ALA A 82 -13.04 17.22 11.27
C ALA A 82 -14.53 17.03 11.00
N VAL A 83 -14.85 15.88 10.42
CA VAL A 83 -16.19 15.32 10.36
C VAL A 83 -16.22 14.09 11.24
N ALA A 84 -16.97 14.15 12.35
CA ALA A 84 -17.03 13.09 13.32
C ALA A 84 -18.48 12.64 13.58
N GLY A 85 -18.63 11.39 14.03
CA GLY A 85 -19.89 10.82 14.44
C GLY A 85 -20.11 9.41 13.94
N GLU A 86 -21.14 8.77 14.49
CA GLU A 86 -21.50 7.37 14.18
C GLU A 86 -21.72 7.06 12.69
N PRO A 87 -22.30 7.97 11.87
CA PRO A 87 -22.46 7.73 10.44
C PRO A 87 -21.14 7.58 9.67
N PHE A 88 -20.03 8.03 10.25
CA PHE A 88 -18.68 8.03 9.66
C PHE A 88 -17.76 6.95 10.26
N ALA A 89 -18.26 6.16 11.20
CA ALA A 89 -17.51 5.08 11.83
C ALA A 89 -17.07 4.01 10.81
N GLN A 90 -17.91 3.75 9.82
CA GLN A 90 -17.68 2.71 8.84
C GLN A 90 -17.73 3.25 7.41
N ALA A 91 -16.94 2.62 6.53
CA ALA A 91 -16.88 2.98 5.12
C ALA A 91 -18.25 2.85 4.43
N ARG A 92 -18.80 3.97 3.98
CA ARG A 92 -20.08 4.04 3.28
C ARG A 92 -20.01 5.14 2.23
N PHE A 93 -20.47 4.82 0.99
CA PHE A 93 -20.37 5.81 -0.10
C PHE A 93 -21.08 7.13 0.23
N ALA A 94 -22.33 7.05 0.70
CA ALA A 94 -23.15 8.25 0.88
C ALA A 94 -22.59 9.20 1.94
N SER A 95 -22.25 8.69 3.13
CA SER A 95 -21.68 9.50 4.24
C SER A 95 -20.27 9.99 3.91
N ASP A 96 -19.40 9.11 3.40
CA ASP A 96 -18.01 9.50 3.11
C ASP A 96 -17.93 10.51 1.97
N ALA A 97 -18.75 10.36 0.91
CA ALA A 97 -18.78 11.32 -0.18
C ALA A 97 -19.33 12.69 0.26
N ALA A 98 -20.34 12.71 1.14
CA ALA A 98 -20.85 13.95 1.73
C ALA A 98 -19.79 14.60 2.61
N ALA A 99 -19.21 13.85 3.55
CA ALA A 99 -18.16 14.34 4.45
C ALA A 99 -16.98 14.94 3.69
N CYS A 100 -16.40 14.19 2.74
CA CYS A 100 -15.25 14.66 1.98
C CYS A 100 -15.58 15.88 1.10
N THR A 101 -16.81 15.99 0.59
CA THR A 101 -17.24 17.17 -0.18
C THR A 101 -17.31 18.42 0.72
N GLU A 102 -17.91 18.30 1.90
CA GLU A 102 -18.00 19.44 2.84
C GLU A 102 -16.64 19.84 3.40
N LEU A 103 -15.76 18.87 3.68
CA LEU A 103 -14.37 19.13 4.05
C LEU A 103 -13.63 19.90 2.95
N CYS A 104 -13.76 19.50 1.69
CA CYS A 104 -13.17 20.24 0.56
C CYS A 104 -13.79 21.64 0.40
N ARG A 105 -15.10 21.78 0.66
CA ARG A 105 -15.77 23.07 0.61
C ARG A 105 -15.27 23.99 1.70
N ALA A 106 -15.03 23.49 2.92
CA ALA A 106 -14.50 24.27 4.02
C ALA A 106 -13.03 24.68 3.80
N ALA A 107 -12.21 23.79 3.27
CA ALA A 107 -10.78 24.01 3.09
C ALA A 107 -10.44 24.78 1.80
N GLN A 108 -11.29 24.77 0.76
CA GLN A 108 -11.08 25.41 -0.55
C GLN A 108 -9.70 25.10 -1.18
N PRO A 109 -9.29 23.83 -1.28
CA PRO A 109 -7.95 23.46 -1.72
C PRO A 109 -7.78 23.56 -3.24
N THR A 110 -6.52 23.74 -3.68
CA THR A 110 -6.15 23.58 -5.09
C THR A 110 -5.62 22.18 -5.40
N ILE A 111 -4.96 21.53 -4.42
CA ILE A 111 -4.49 20.14 -4.54
C ILE A 111 -4.99 19.35 -3.32
N VAL A 112 -5.61 18.21 -3.58
CA VAL A 112 -6.14 17.31 -2.55
C VAL A 112 -5.40 16.00 -2.62
N LEU A 113 -4.74 15.59 -1.55
CA LEU A 113 -4.14 14.28 -1.41
C LEU A 113 -5.03 13.38 -0.54
N ALA A 114 -5.08 12.10 -0.86
CA ALA A 114 -5.76 11.12 -0.03
C ALA A 114 -5.12 9.72 -0.22
N PRO A 115 -5.20 8.81 0.75
CA PRO A 115 -4.72 7.44 0.55
C PRO A 115 -5.60 6.70 -0.46
N GLN A 116 -4.98 5.88 -1.31
CA GLN A 116 -5.66 4.92 -2.20
C GLN A 116 -6.22 3.75 -1.36
N SER A 117 -6.94 4.05 -0.31
CA SER A 117 -7.63 3.05 0.50
C SER A 117 -8.92 2.59 -0.18
N SER A 118 -9.40 1.39 0.15
CA SER A 118 -10.69 0.90 -0.36
C SER A 118 -11.87 1.81 0.02
N ARG A 119 -11.75 2.55 1.12
CA ARG A 119 -12.73 3.53 1.57
C ARG A 119 -12.76 4.73 0.63
N PHE A 120 -11.61 5.36 0.38
CA PHE A 120 -11.54 6.59 -0.42
C PHE A 120 -11.56 6.34 -1.93
N ALA A 121 -10.98 5.26 -2.42
CA ALA A 121 -11.06 4.89 -3.84
C ALA A 121 -12.51 4.81 -4.36
N ARG A 122 -13.44 4.47 -3.48
CA ARG A 122 -14.87 4.35 -3.78
C ARG A 122 -15.56 5.69 -3.99
N VAL A 123 -15.14 6.74 -3.28
CA VAL A 123 -15.90 8.00 -3.17
C VAL A 123 -15.20 9.19 -3.83
N MET A 124 -13.88 9.18 -3.94
CA MET A 124 -13.13 10.37 -4.32
C MET A 124 -13.40 10.85 -5.75
N ALA A 125 -13.79 9.98 -6.67
CA ALA A 125 -14.23 10.41 -8.00
C ALA A 125 -15.52 11.27 -7.94
N ALA A 126 -16.45 10.90 -7.07
CA ALA A 126 -17.67 11.69 -6.86
C ALA A 126 -17.36 13.00 -6.12
N VAL A 127 -16.44 12.99 -5.16
CA VAL A 127 -15.99 14.20 -4.46
C VAL A 127 -15.32 15.17 -5.44
N ALA A 128 -14.40 14.67 -6.27
CA ALA A 128 -13.73 15.50 -7.28
C ALA A 128 -14.74 16.12 -8.26
N HIS A 129 -15.70 15.35 -8.73
CA HIS A 129 -16.77 15.85 -9.61
C HIS A 129 -17.61 16.95 -8.92
N ARG A 130 -18.05 16.73 -7.67
CA ARG A 130 -18.83 17.71 -6.91
C ARG A 130 -18.07 18.99 -6.61
N SER A 131 -16.73 18.90 -6.51
CA SER A 131 -15.83 20.02 -6.31
C SER A 131 -15.41 20.71 -7.60
N GLY A 132 -15.90 20.26 -8.78
CA GLY A 132 -15.49 20.80 -10.08
C GLY A 132 -14.05 20.48 -10.46
N GLY A 133 -13.44 19.49 -9.83
CA GLY A 133 -12.02 19.14 -9.98
C GLY A 133 -11.78 17.93 -10.88
N VAL A 134 -10.51 17.54 -10.94
CA VAL A 134 -10.02 16.36 -11.65
C VAL A 134 -9.34 15.43 -10.67
N ILE A 135 -9.30 14.13 -11.00
CA ILE A 135 -8.70 13.10 -10.14
C ILE A 135 -7.75 12.21 -10.91
N ASP A 136 -6.61 11.92 -10.30
CA ASP A 136 -5.70 10.85 -10.69
C ASP A 136 -5.50 9.88 -9.52
N THR A 137 -5.50 8.59 -9.81
CA THR A 137 -5.41 7.50 -8.84
C THR A 137 -4.13 6.69 -9.05
N HIS A 138 -3.76 5.86 -8.06
CA HIS A 138 -2.55 5.04 -8.13
C HIS A 138 -1.27 5.86 -8.33
N ILE A 139 -1.16 6.92 -7.53
CA ILE A 139 0.01 7.79 -7.56
C ILE A 139 1.15 7.12 -6.81
N ALA A 140 2.27 6.92 -7.51
CA ALA A 140 3.48 6.31 -6.95
C ALA A 140 4.50 7.36 -6.49
N ALA A 141 4.48 8.56 -7.07
CA ALA A 141 5.34 9.67 -6.66
C ALA A 141 4.73 11.01 -7.05
N ILE A 142 5.09 12.06 -6.30
CA ILE A 142 4.80 13.46 -6.62
C ILE A 142 6.13 14.19 -6.69
N THR A 143 6.42 14.81 -7.82
CA THR A 143 7.69 15.50 -8.09
C THR A 143 7.43 16.89 -8.70
N GLY A 144 8.51 17.63 -8.94
CA GLY A 144 8.40 18.97 -9.53
C GLY A 144 7.79 20.00 -8.59
N THR A 145 7.86 21.23 -8.99
CA THR A 145 7.25 22.39 -8.31
C THR A 145 6.48 23.26 -9.32
N GLU A 146 7.06 23.53 -10.48
CA GLU A 146 6.46 24.31 -11.57
C GLU A 146 6.76 23.64 -12.92
N PRO A 147 5.91 22.76 -13.42
CA PRO A 147 4.66 22.25 -12.82
C PRO A 147 4.88 21.14 -11.80
N VAL A 148 3.90 20.91 -10.93
CA VAL A 148 3.81 19.69 -10.14
C VAL A 148 3.59 18.53 -11.08
N GLU A 149 4.40 17.49 -10.94
CA GLU A 149 4.34 16.27 -11.73
C GLU A 149 3.99 15.08 -10.83
N ILE A 150 3.16 14.20 -11.32
CA ILE A 150 2.85 12.92 -10.65
C ILE A 150 3.32 11.76 -11.50
N THR A 151 3.78 10.71 -10.85
CA THR A 151 4.05 9.43 -11.48
C THR A 151 2.96 8.44 -11.10
N ARG A 152 2.37 7.77 -12.08
CA ARG A 152 1.37 6.75 -11.84
C ARG A 152 1.55 5.55 -12.78
N TRP A 153 1.00 4.41 -12.34
CA TRP A 153 1.05 3.17 -13.10
C TRP A 153 -0.20 2.98 -13.95
N PHE A 154 0.00 2.46 -15.17
CA PHE A 154 -1.05 2.05 -16.11
C PHE A 154 -0.88 0.59 -16.53
N TYR A 155 -1.94 0.01 -17.08
CA TYR A 155 -1.96 -1.32 -17.66
C TYR A 155 -1.38 -2.39 -16.72
N ARG A 156 -1.93 -2.50 -15.51
CA ARG A 156 -1.45 -3.43 -14.48
C ARG A 156 0.04 -3.20 -14.18
N GLN A 157 0.41 -1.95 -13.99
CA GLN A 157 1.76 -1.52 -13.60
C GLN A 157 2.86 -1.87 -14.65
N ARG A 158 2.49 -2.00 -15.91
CA ARG A 158 3.45 -2.23 -17.02
C ARG A 158 4.03 -0.94 -17.58
N ILE A 159 3.28 0.15 -17.50
CA ILE A 159 3.67 1.47 -18.01
C ILE A 159 3.63 2.45 -16.84
N GLU A 160 4.69 3.20 -16.72
CA GLU A 160 4.79 4.36 -15.84
C GLU A 160 4.51 5.61 -16.68
N ALA A 161 3.61 6.46 -16.21
CA ALA A 161 3.33 7.73 -16.84
C ALA A 161 3.61 8.88 -15.87
N VAL A 162 4.32 9.89 -16.37
CA VAL A 162 4.51 11.16 -15.67
C VAL A 162 3.50 12.15 -16.24
N LEU A 163 2.67 12.71 -15.36
CA LEU A 163 1.56 13.58 -15.74
C LEU A 163 1.61 14.89 -14.96
N THR A 164 1.08 15.93 -15.57
CA THR A 164 0.77 17.21 -14.91
C THR A 164 -0.63 17.65 -15.29
N ARG A 165 -1.28 18.44 -14.43
CA ARG A 165 -2.59 19.00 -14.67
C ARG A 165 -2.66 20.48 -14.28
N THR A 166 -3.37 21.24 -15.09
CA THR A 166 -3.64 22.66 -14.81
C THR A 166 -5.00 22.87 -14.15
N ALA A 167 -5.92 21.90 -14.28
CA ALA A 167 -7.23 21.97 -13.64
C ALA A 167 -7.12 21.88 -12.12
N ARG A 168 -7.94 22.66 -11.41
CA ARG A 168 -8.02 22.68 -9.94
C ARG A 168 -9.49 22.62 -9.51
N PRO A 169 -9.80 22.02 -8.36
CA PRO A 169 -8.87 21.25 -7.52
C PRO A 169 -8.39 19.96 -8.19
N TRP A 170 -7.15 19.55 -7.91
CA TRP A 170 -6.58 18.31 -8.41
C TRP A 170 -6.48 17.28 -7.28
N PHE A 171 -7.23 16.19 -7.41
CA PHE A 171 -7.28 15.10 -6.43
C PHE A 171 -6.27 14.02 -6.78
N LEU A 172 -5.46 13.62 -5.80
CA LEU A 172 -4.38 12.65 -5.93
C LEU A 172 -4.57 11.52 -4.92
N LEU A 173 -4.85 10.31 -5.40
CA LEU A 173 -4.92 9.12 -4.54
C LEU A 173 -3.58 8.40 -4.54
N LEU A 174 -2.91 8.40 -3.40
CA LEU A 174 -1.57 7.85 -3.20
C LEU A 174 -1.61 6.37 -2.90
N ASP A 175 -0.82 5.59 -3.63
CA ASP A 175 -0.62 4.17 -3.34
C ASP A 175 0.10 4.00 -2.00
N ALA A 176 -0.25 2.95 -1.26
CA ALA A 176 0.39 2.62 0.00
C ALA A 176 1.88 2.32 -0.20
N GLY A 177 2.71 2.76 0.74
CA GLY A 177 4.15 2.53 0.72
C GLY A 177 4.95 3.52 -0.15
N THR A 178 4.32 4.56 -0.67
CA THR A 178 5.01 5.61 -1.45
C THR A 178 5.81 6.57 -0.57
N HIS A 179 5.39 6.77 0.67
CA HIS A 179 6.04 7.62 1.65
C HIS A 179 6.18 6.88 2.99
N ALA A 180 7.14 7.30 3.81
CA ALA A 180 7.16 6.90 5.20
C ALA A 180 5.95 7.52 5.92
N ALA A 181 5.30 6.74 6.80
CA ALA A 181 4.18 7.26 7.57
C ALA A 181 4.63 8.44 8.47
N PHE A 182 3.81 9.48 8.51
CA PHE A 182 4.05 10.60 9.43
C PHE A 182 4.03 10.11 10.88
N VAL A 183 4.94 10.66 11.66
CA VAL A 183 5.02 10.41 13.09
C VAL A 183 4.88 11.75 13.81
N ALA A 184 3.90 11.83 14.72
CA ALA A 184 3.66 13.05 15.49
C ALA A 184 4.90 13.42 16.32
N GLU A 185 5.20 14.71 16.39
CA GLU A 185 6.29 15.22 17.21
C GLU A 185 5.79 15.37 18.66
N PRO A 186 6.41 14.70 19.66
CA PRO A 186 5.88 14.66 21.03
C PRO A 186 5.71 16.04 21.70
N ALA A 187 6.51 17.03 21.29
CA ALA A 187 6.49 18.40 21.82
C ALA A 187 5.73 19.39 20.93
N ALA A 188 5.21 18.95 19.78
CA ALA A 188 4.50 19.85 18.89
C ALA A 188 3.09 20.19 19.41
N ALA A 189 2.65 21.41 19.12
CA ALA A 189 1.28 21.82 19.40
C ALA A 189 0.29 20.94 18.61
N ARG A 190 -0.84 20.65 19.24
CA ARG A 190 -1.96 20.06 18.53
C ARG A 190 -2.51 21.07 17.52
N PRO A 191 -2.92 20.62 16.34
CA PRO A 191 -3.56 21.50 15.39
C PRO A 191 -4.92 22.01 15.92
N ASP A 192 -5.31 23.21 15.50
CA ASP A 192 -6.64 23.74 15.77
C ASP A 192 -7.68 22.91 15.03
N GLU A 193 -8.63 22.32 15.76
CA GLU A 193 -9.68 21.49 15.19
C GLU A 193 -10.92 22.31 14.87
N ILE A 194 -11.34 22.28 13.61
CA ILE A 194 -12.55 22.93 13.11
C ILE A 194 -13.56 21.84 12.75
N ALA A 195 -14.63 21.74 13.53
CA ALA A 195 -15.71 20.82 13.24
C ALA A 195 -16.49 21.26 11.99
N VAL A 196 -16.70 20.33 11.05
CA VAL A 196 -17.46 20.56 9.83
C VAL A 196 -18.78 19.81 9.91
N PHE A 197 -19.86 20.55 9.80
CA PHE A 197 -21.20 19.97 9.76
C PHE A 197 -21.47 19.36 8.38
N VAL A 198 -22.09 18.19 8.39
CA VAL A 198 -22.47 17.45 7.18
C VAL A 198 -23.94 17.10 7.22
N GLU A 199 -24.69 17.61 6.26
CA GLU A 199 -26.06 17.14 6.02
C GLU A 199 -25.98 15.77 5.34
N LEU A 200 -26.52 14.76 6.02
CA LEU A 200 -26.45 13.37 5.53
C LEU A 200 -27.55 13.13 4.50
N PRO A 201 -27.20 12.60 3.30
CA PRO A 201 -28.20 12.16 2.37
C PRO A 201 -28.92 10.90 2.88
N GLU A 202 -30.06 10.58 2.27
CA GLU A 202 -30.76 9.32 2.56
C GLU A 202 -29.81 8.12 2.35
N MET A 203 -29.70 7.31 3.39
CA MET A 203 -28.80 6.15 3.43
C MET A 203 -29.49 4.91 2.87
N ARG A 204 -29.13 4.53 1.64
CA ARG A 204 -29.68 3.33 0.97
C ARG A 204 -28.93 2.03 1.32
N THR A 205 -27.81 2.13 2.03
CA THR A 205 -26.98 0.97 2.40
C THR A 205 -26.64 1.02 3.87
N GLN A 206 -26.57 -0.14 4.48
CA GLN A 206 -26.12 -0.30 5.85
C GLN A 206 -24.97 -1.31 5.90
N THR A 207 -23.90 -0.98 6.61
CA THR A 207 -22.85 -1.93 6.93
C THR A 207 -23.28 -2.72 8.18
N THR A 208 -23.52 -4.00 7.99
CA THR A 208 -23.99 -4.89 9.07
C THR A 208 -22.87 -5.50 9.88
N GLY A 209 -21.62 -5.40 9.41
CA GLY A 209 -20.44 -5.88 10.09
C GLY A 209 -19.27 -6.14 9.14
N MET A 210 -18.13 -6.49 9.72
CA MET A 210 -16.95 -6.92 9.00
C MET A 210 -16.72 -8.41 9.24
N ARG A 211 -16.35 -9.12 8.20
CA ARG A 211 -15.87 -10.49 8.29
C ARG A 211 -14.36 -10.51 8.16
N THR A 212 -13.69 -10.81 9.24
CA THR A 212 -12.27 -11.20 9.14
C THR A 212 -12.23 -12.62 8.56
N PRO A 213 -11.43 -12.88 7.50
CA PRO A 213 -11.24 -14.23 7.01
C PRO A 213 -10.86 -15.14 8.17
N LYS A 214 -11.54 -16.30 8.30
CA LYS A 214 -11.17 -17.26 9.32
C LYS A 214 -9.71 -17.65 9.09
N THR A 215 -8.94 -17.38 10.07
CA THR A 215 -7.56 -17.72 10.37
C THR A 215 -6.89 -18.79 9.54
N GLY A 216 -5.65 -18.54 9.21
CA GLY A 216 -4.71 -19.37 8.46
C GLY A 216 -4.41 -18.79 7.10
N ALA A 217 -5.28 -17.99 6.53
CA ALA A 217 -4.95 -17.25 5.34
C ALA A 217 -4.01 -16.08 5.74
N GLN A 218 -2.74 -16.35 5.79
CA GLN A 218 -1.73 -15.29 5.76
C GLN A 218 -1.82 -14.65 4.37
N THR A 219 -2.73 -13.71 4.24
CA THR A 219 -2.84 -12.90 3.03
C THR A 219 -1.64 -11.98 2.92
N ILE A 220 -1.41 -11.45 1.73
CA ILE A 220 -0.37 -10.44 1.54
C ILE A 220 -0.73 -9.21 2.37
N ARG A 221 0.10 -8.89 3.35
CA ARG A 221 -0.09 -7.78 4.28
C ARG A 221 0.74 -6.56 3.85
N PRO A 222 0.10 -5.45 3.51
CA PRO A 222 0.83 -4.25 3.05
C PRO A 222 1.66 -3.58 4.16
N ASP A 223 1.35 -3.85 5.42
CA ASP A 223 2.05 -3.31 6.60
C ASP A 223 3.35 -4.05 6.93
N ALA A 224 3.55 -5.26 6.39
CA ALA A 224 4.75 -6.04 6.64
C ALA A 224 5.98 -5.41 5.97
N LYS A 225 7.12 -5.44 6.66
CA LYS A 225 8.39 -4.90 6.12
C LYS A 225 9.01 -5.80 5.05
N MET A 226 8.63 -7.07 5.02
CA MET A 226 9.17 -8.06 4.10
C MET A 226 8.07 -8.93 3.51
N LEU A 227 8.22 -9.27 2.22
CA LEU A 227 7.44 -10.27 1.52
C LEU A 227 8.29 -11.55 1.36
N PHE A 228 7.80 -12.65 1.88
CA PHE A 228 8.31 -13.99 1.56
C PHE A 228 7.51 -14.56 0.39
N VAL A 229 8.18 -15.06 -0.63
CA VAL A 229 7.55 -15.62 -1.83
C VAL A 229 7.94 -17.09 -1.96
N ALA A 230 6.95 -17.97 -1.83
CA ALA A 230 7.12 -19.38 -2.05
C ALA A 230 6.98 -19.71 -3.55
N GLY A 231 7.97 -20.38 -4.12
CA GLY A 231 7.95 -20.93 -5.48
C GLY A 231 7.51 -22.39 -5.50
N ALA A 232 7.21 -22.94 -6.68
CA ALA A 232 6.72 -24.32 -6.84
C ALA A 232 7.73 -25.37 -6.41
N GLY A 233 9.00 -25.04 -6.31
CA GLY A 233 10.02 -25.97 -5.85
C GLY A 233 9.78 -26.57 -4.47
N TRP A 234 9.04 -25.89 -3.59
CA TRP A 234 8.69 -26.40 -2.26
C TRP A 234 7.83 -27.67 -2.29
N THR A 235 7.09 -27.89 -3.35
CA THR A 235 6.20 -29.04 -3.53
C THR A 235 6.69 -30.00 -4.62
N LYS A 236 7.86 -29.77 -5.20
CA LYS A 236 8.50 -30.69 -6.16
C LYS A 236 9.35 -31.74 -5.46
N LYS A 237 9.70 -32.81 -6.20
CA LYS A 237 10.64 -33.81 -5.74
C LYS A 237 12.00 -33.17 -5.46
N GLN A 238 12.55 -33.46 -4.29
CA GLN A 238 13.87 -33.04 -3.87
C GLN A 238 14.94 -34.03 -4.38
N PRO A 239 16.25 -33.80 -4.14
CA PRO A 239 17.31 -34.71 -4.61
C PRO A 239 17.18 -36.17 -4.17
N ASP A 240 16.48 -36.44 -3.08
CA ASP A 240 16.16 -37.80 -2.61
C ASP A 240 14.98 -38.47 -3.36
N GLY A 241 14.40 -37.76 -4.35
CA GLY A 241 13.28 -38.23 -5.15
C GLY A 241 11.92 -38.11 -4.48
N LYS A 242 11.83 -37.55 -3.26
CA LYS A 242 10.59 -37.42 -2.51
C LYS A 242 10.10 -35.97 -2.47
N VAL A 243 8.81 -35.78 -2.22
CA VAL A 243 8.18 -34.48 -1.97
C VAL A 243 8.08 -34.29 -0.46
N HIS A 244 8.60 -33.18 0.05
CA HIS A 244 8.64 -32.84 1.47
C HIS A 244 7.69 -31.67 1.81
N ALA A 245 6.42 -31.79 1.42
CA ALA A 245 5.46 -30.68 1.58
C ALA A 245 5.13 -30.32 3.04
N GLU A 246 5.11 -31.29 3.94
CA GLU A 246 4.92 -31.05 5.37
C GLU A 246 6.08 -30.23 5.94
N GLU A 247 7.31 -30.68 5.71
CA GLU A 247 8.52 -29.96 6.14
C GLU A 247 8.59 -28.56 5.54
N ALA A 248 8.27 -28.41 4.24
CA ALA A 248 8.17 -27.12 3.59
C ALA A 248 7.18 -26.18 4.31
N GLY A 249 6.00 -26.72 4.64
CA GLY A 249 4.98 -25.98 5.36
C GLY A 249 5.46 -25.51 6.74
N GLU A 250 6.09 -26.39 7.51
CA GLU A 250 6.63 -26.07 8.83
C GLU A 250 7.70 -24.98 8.76
N LEU A 251 8.68 -25.12 7.86
CA LEU A 251 9.75 -24.15 7.67
C LEU A 251 9.22 -22.77 7.30
N ILE A 252 8.30 -22.71 6.36
CA ILE A 252 7.68 -21.44 5.92
C ILE A 252 6.91 -20.80 7.07
N LEU A 253 6.02 -21.54 7.73
CA LEU A 253 5.20 -21.01 8.81
C LEU A 253 6.04 -20.58 10.02
N GLN A 254 7.10 -21.29 10.34
CA GLN A 254 8.05 -20.93 11.40
C GLN A 254 8.74 -19.60 11.06
N PHE A 255 9.24 -19.47 9.83
CA PHE A 255 9.86 -18.23 9.36
C PHE A 255 8.91 -17.04 9.44
N LEU A 256 7.67 -17.20 8.98
CA LEU A 256 6.67 -16.14 8.99
C LEU A 256 6.33 -15.67 10.41
N ARG A 257 6.22 -16.63 11.36
CA ARG A 257 5.99 -16.30 12.78
C ARG A 257 7.16 -15.54 13.39
N ALA A 258 8.40 -15.96 13.08
CA ALA A 258 9.58 -15.34 13.65
C ALA A 258 9.92 -13.97 13.04
N SER A 259 9.70 -13.80 11.74
CA SER A 259 10.08 -12.58 11.01
C SER A 259 8.95 -11.54 10.89
N GLY A 260 7.69 -11.95 11.08
CA GLY A 260 6.52 -11.11 10.78
C GLY A 260 6.36 -10.80 9.29
N ALA A 261 7.00 -11.57 8.40
CA ALA A 261 6.91 -11.38 6.96
C ALA A 261 5.50 -11.67 6.43
N SER A 262 5.14 -11.01 5.33
CA SER A 262 3.95 -11.30 4.55
C SER A 262 4.20 -12.50 3.65
N LEU A 263 3.18 -13.31 3.39
CA LEU A 263 3.28 -14.50 2.55
C LEU A 263 2.73 -14.24 1.16
N GLY A 264 3.59 -14.40 0.16
CA GLY A 264 3.25 -14.48 -1.25
C GLY A 264 3.62 -15.82 -1.86
N SER A 265 3.10 -16.13 -3.02
CA SER A 265 3.42 -17.33 -3.77
C SER A 265 3.54 -17.08 -5.26
N SER A 266 4.24 -17.97 -5.96
CA SER A 266 4.15 -18.05 -7.43
C SER A 266 2.76 -18.56 -7.84
N LYS A 267 2.36 -18.26 -9.07
CA LYS A 267 1.14 -18.83 -9.67
C LYS A 267 1.23 -20.35 -9.74
N SER A 268 2.35 -20.88 -10.22
CA SER A 268 2.55 -22.31 -10.39
C SER A 268 2.37 -23.09 -9.10
N LEU A 269 2.75 -22.53 -7.94
CA LEU A 269 2.57 -23.21 -6.66
C LEU A 269 1.10 -23.31 -6.24
N VAL A 270 0.29 -22.30 -6.49
CA VAL A 270 -1.13 -22.30 -6.08
C VAL A 270 -2.05 -22.99 -7.11
N ASP A 271 -1.63 -23.07 -8.37
CA ASP A 271 -2.39 -23.76 -9.42
C ASP A 271 -2.25 -25.30 -9.33
N GLN A 272 -1.22 -25.83 -8.70
CA GLN A 272 -0.92 -27.26 -8.64
C GLN A 272 -2.03 -28.13 -8.03
N GLY A 273 -2.89 -27.54 -7.17
CA GLY A 273 -4.01 -28.26 -6.58
C GLY A 273 -5.05 -28.76 -7.60
N GLY A 274 -5.18 -28.08 -8.75
CA GLY A 274 -6.04 -28.51 -9.86
C GLY A 274 -5.53 -29.72 -10.64
N ASP A 275 -4.22 -29.97 -10.58
CA ASP A 275 -3.54 -31.01 -11.34
C ASP A 275 -3.26 -32.30 -10.51
N GLY A 276 -3.82 -32.39 -9.29
CA GLY A 276 -3.60 -33.53 -8.38
C GLY A 276 -2.22 -33.57 -7.75
N ASN A 277 -1.43 -32.50 -7.84
CA ASN A 277 -0.12 -32.40 -7.22
C ASN A 277 -0.21 -32.00 -5.75
N CYS A 278 0.87 -32.22 -5.01
CA CYS A 278 0.98 -31.83 -3.63
C CYS A 278 0.92 -30.28 -3.48
N VAL A 279 0.12 -29.81 -2.53
CA VAL A 279 -0.07 -28.37 -2.26
C VAL A 279 0.24 -28.04 -0.81
N LEU A 280 0.56 -26.76 -0.56
CA LEU A 280 0.66 -26.23 0.79
C LEU A 280 -0.72 -25.70 1.20
N PRO A 281 -1.39 -26.29 2.20
CA PRO A 281 -2.82 -26.05 2.48
C PRO A 281 -3.13 -24.63 2.95
N PHE A 282 -2.13 -23.88 3.39
CA PHE A 282 -2.26 -22.47 3.79
C PHE A 282 -2.06 -21.47 2.64
N LEU A 283 -1.70 -21.94 1.43
CA LEU A 283 -1.56 -21.10 0.25
C LEU A 283 -2.78 -21.21 -0.65
N THR A 284 -3.23 -20.04 -1.11
CA THR A 284 -4.35 -19.91 -2.04
C THR A 284 -4.02 -18.89 -3.12
N HIS A 285 -4.88 -18.73 -4.12
CA HIS A 285 -4.74 -17.66 -5.12
C HIS A 285 -4.71 -16.23 -4.53
N LEU A 286 -5.17 -16.04 -3.28
CA LEU A 286 -5.05 -14.77 -2.57
C LEU A 286 -3.59 -14.42 -2.22
N ASN A 287 -2.71 -15.41 -2.15
CA ASN A 287 -1.29 -15.23 -1.92
C ASN A 287 -0.50 -15.04 -3.23
N GLN A 288 -1.12 -15.26 -4.38
CA GLN A 288 -0.44 -15.13 -5.67
C GLN A 288 0.02 -13.69 -5.90
N ILE A 289 1.31 -13.55 -6.22
CA ILE A 289 1.91 -12.28 -6.63
C ILE A 289 2.11 -12.26 -8.15
N GLY A 290 2.13 -11.06 -8.72
CA GLY A 290 2.49 -10.85 -10.12
C GLY A 290 1.34 -10.41 -11.02
N GLN A 291 1.45 -10.70 -12.31
CA GLN A 291 0.60 -10.11 -13.35
C GLN A 291 -0.89 -10.44 -13.19
N THR A 292 -1.22 -11.64 -12.70
CA THR A 292 -2.58 -12.14 -12.50
C THR A 292 -2.98 -12.20 -11.02
N GLY A 293 -2.09 -11.82 -10.14
CA GLY A 293 -2.29 -11.76 -8.68
C GLY A 293 -2.11 -10.34 -8.15
N SER A 294 -1.71 -10.25 -6.88
CA SER A 294 -1.39 -8.98 -6.23
C SER A 294 -0.02 -8.45 -6.67
N THR A 295 0.15 -7.14 -6.61
CA THR A 295 1.43 -6.46 -6.85
C THR A 295 1.83 -5.69 -5.58
N PRO A 296 2.24 -6.41 -4.51
CA PRO A 296 2.51 -5.80 -3.23
C PRO A 296 3.77 -4.94 -3.27
N SER A 297 3.75 -3.85 -2.52
CA SER A 297 4.92 -3.00 -2.30
C SER A 297 5.49 -3.27 -0.91
N HIS A 298 6.74 -3.75 -0.84
CA HIS A 298 7.44 -4.04 0.41
C HIS A 298 8.87 -3.53 0.34
N ALA A 299 9.43 -3.13 1.49
CA ALA A 299 10.82 -2.70 1.56
C ALA A 299 11.80 -3.82 1.19
N ARG A 300 11.45 -5.08 1.52
CA ARG A 300 12.29 -6.26 1.28
C ARG A 300 11.47 -7.43 0.76
N GLY A 301 12.10 -8.28 -0.02
CA GLY A 301 11.51 -9.52 -0.48
C GLY A 301 12.50 -10.68 -0.54
N LEU A 302 12.01 -11.87 -0.20
CA LEU A 302 12.75 -13.11 -0.29
C LEU A 302 11.96 -14.12 -1.12
N ALA A 303 12.44 -14.46 -2.31
CA ALA A 303 11.90 -15.53 -3.14
C ALA A 303 12.66 -16.85 -2.87
N THR A 304 11.94 -17.95 -2.78
CA THR A 304 12.50 -19.25 -2.43
C THR A 304 11.99 -20.36 -3.33
N CYS A 305 12.85 -21.35 -3.58
CA CYS A 305 12.52 -22.54 -4.38
C CYS A 305 11.92 -22.22 -5.75
N CYS A 306 12.57 -21.33 -6.48
CA CYS A 306 12.21 -21.00 -7.85
C CYS A 306 12.88 -22.00 -8.80
N HIS A 307 12.12 -22.89 -9.39
CA HIS A 307 12.61 -23.88 -10.33
C HIS A 307 12.08 -23.59 -11.74
N GLY A 308 12.84 -22.75 -12.50
CA GLY A 308 12.56 -22.49 -13.91
C GLY A 308 11.21 -21.86 -14.21
N GLU A 309 10.50 -21.37 -13.19
CA GLU A 309 9.26 -20.64 -13.37
C GLU A 309 9.53 -19.26 -13.94
N GLU A 310 8.69 -18.84 -14.87
CA GLU A 310 8.66 -17.43 -15.24
C GLU A 310 8.08 -16.62 -14.09
N PRO A 311 8.88 -15.76 -13.46
CA PRO A 311 8.36 -14.91 -12.40
C PRO A 311 7.39 -13.91 -13.01
N HIS A 312 6.30 -13.69 -12.33
CA HIS A 312 5.41 -12.58 -12.64
C HIS A 312 6.11 -11.27 -12.30
N VAL A 313 6.89 -10.78 -13.24
CA VAL A 313 7.84 -9.65 -13.14
C VAL A 313 7.22 -8.42 -12.47
N VAL A 314 5.94 -8.23 -12.69
CA VAL A 314 5.23 -7.05 -12.20
C VAL A 314 5.14 -7.04 -10.68
N GLY A 315 4.79 -8.16 -10.04
CA GLY A 315 4.67 -8.21 -8.58
C GLY A 315 5.99 -8.05 -7.84
N TRP A 316 7.07 -8.61 -8.41
CA TRP A 316 8.41 -8.52 -7.83
C TRP A 316 9.04 -7.13 -7.97
N ARG A 317 8.62 -6.39 -8.96
CA ARG A 317 9.12 -5.05 -9.30
C ARG A 317 8.96 -4.02 -8.18
N PHE A 318 7.93 -4.16 -7.36
CA PHE A 318 7.60 -3.20 -6.28
C PHE A 318 8.22 -3.57 -4.93
N ILE A 319 9.17 -4.50 -4.95
CA ILE A 319 9.96 -4.86 -3.78
C ILE A 319 11.28 -4.10 -3.85
N GLY A 320 11.64 -3.41 -2.77
CA GLY A 320 12.85 -2.59 -2.70
C GLY A 320 14.11 -3.43 -2.78
N GLU A 321 14.48 -4.13 -1.72
CA GLU A 321 15.62 -5.06 -1.68
C GLU A 321 15.11 -6.48 -1.96
N ARG A 322 15.60 -7.09 -3.04
CA ARG A 322 15.11 -8.40 -3.52
C ARG A 322 16.20 -9.45 -3.40
N ARG A 323 15.92 -10.49 -2.63
CA ARG A 323 16.81 -11.63 -2.47
C ARG A 323 16.11 -12.90 -2.96
N ALA A 324 16.89 -13.81 -3.55
CA ALA A 324 16.37 -15.09 -4.02
C ALA A 324 17.26 -16.24 -3.58
N ILE A 325 16.65 -17.38 -3.24
CA ILE A 325 17.30 -18.64 -2.97
C ILE A 325 16.80 -19.63 -4.02
N SER A 326 17.71 -20.22 -4.81
CA SER A 326 17.37 -21.20 -5.83
C SER A 326 18.52 -22.15 -6.04
N LEU A 327 18.22 -23.43 -6.32
CA LEU A 327 19.22 -24.40 -6.77
C LEU A 327 19.63 -24.18 -8.23
N ASP A 328 18.74 -23.58 -9.02
CA ASP A 328 19.00 -23.30 -10.43
C ASP A 328 19.58 -21.89 -10.63
N PRO A 329 20.85 -21.74 -11.01
CA PRO A 329 21.45 -20.44 -11.29
C PRO A 329 20.83 -19.73 -12.51
N ASN A 330 20.08 -20.45 -13.33
CA ASN A 330 19.42 -19.93 -14.51
C ASN A 330 17.94 -19.61 -14.29
N CYS A 331 17.43 -19.83 -13.07
CA CYS A 331 16.05 -19.53 -12.74
C CYS A 331 15.70 -18.08 -13.10
N GLY A 332 14.59 -17.88 -13.78
CA GLY A 332 14.12 -16.56 -14.21
C GLY A 332 13.88 -15.57 -13.08
N TRP A 333 13.62 -16.05 -11.85
CA TRP A 333 13.53 -15.20 -10.67
C TRP A 333 14.87 -14.63 -10.24
N THR A 334 15.96 -15.35 -10.53
CA THR A 334 17.28 -14.96 -10.11
C THR A 334 17.93 -14.04 -11.13
N ARG A 335 17.78 -14.34 -12.41
CA ARG A 335 18.44 -13.55 -13.48
C ARG A 335 17.76 -12.19 -13.70
N GLY A 336 18.46 -11.14 -13.26
CA GLY A 336 18.08 -9.75 -13.53
C GLY A 336 16.86 -9.24 -12.76
N LYS A 337 16.39 -9.98 -11.72
CA LYS A 337 15.20 -9.63 -10.95
C LYS A 337 15.44 -9.61 -9.44
N ALA A 338 16.41 -10.36 -8.94
CA ALA A 338 16.88 -10.26 -7.57
C ALA A 338 18.17 -9.45 -7.53
N ASP A 339 18.34 -8.65 -6.49
CA ASP A 339 19.55 -7.88 -6.25
C ASP A 339 20.67 -8.79 -5.72
N VAL A 340 20.28 -9.83 -4.95
CA VAL A 340 21.18 -10.87 -4.44
C VAL A 340 20.56 -12.24 -4.66
N VAL A 341 21.37 -13.16 -5.18
CA VAL A 341 20.96 -14.54 -5.44
C VAL A 341 21.85 -15.49 -4.66
N TYR A 342 21.24 -16.40 -3.91
CA TYR A 342 21.91 -17.50 -3.23
C TYR A 342 21.63 -18.79 -3.99
N ILE A 343 22.67 -19.40 -4.58
CA ILE A 343 22.56 -20.73 -5.19
C ILE A 343 22.71 -21.74 -4.09
N ALA A 344 21.60 -22.18 -3.54
CA ALA A 344 21.55 -23.07 -2.38
C ALA A 344 20.18 -23.76 -2.28
N ASP A 345 20.15 -24.85 -1.53
CA ASP A 345 18.92 -25.53 -1.16
C ASP A 345 18.11 -24.67 -0.17
N ALA A 346 16.87 -24.33 -0.55
CA ALA A 346 16.01 -23.51 0.27
C ALA A 346 15.56 -24.20 1.57
N PHE A 347 15.41 -25.51 1.61
CA PHE A 347 15.08 -26.24 2.84
C PHE A 347 16.21 -26.08 3.86
N ALA A 348 17.46 -26.35 3.47
CA ALA A 348 18.61 -26.22 4.34
C ALA A 348 18.84 -24.77 4.80
N VAL A 349 18.72 -23.80 3.89
CA VAL A 349 18.89 -22.37 4.22
C VAL A 349 17.78 -21.92 5.18
N MET A 350 16.52 -22.25 4.92
CA MET A 350 15.41 -21.82 5.77
C MET A 350 15.42 -22.46 7.15
N ALA A 351 15.83 -23.73 7.24
CA ALA A 351 16.05 -24.38 8.54
C ALA A 351 17.09 -23.62 9.37
N LYS A 352 18.21 -23.24 8.76
CA LYS A 352 19.26 -22.48 9.44
C LYS A 352 18.83 -21.06 9.81
N VAL A 353 18.12 -20.38 8.94
CA VAL A 353 17.56 -19.05 9.20
C VAL A 353 16.58 -19.11 10.38
N ASN A 354 15.69 -20.09 10.42
CA ASN A 354 14.75 -20.26 11.52
C ASN A 354 15.46 -20.52 12.87
N GLU A 355 16.51 -21.33 12.88
CA GLU A 355 17.35 -21.53 14.07
C GLU A 355 17.96 -20.21 14.56
N MET A 356 18.49 -19.40 13.64
CA MET A 356 19.12 -18.11 13.97
C MET A 356 18.09 -17.11 14.50
N LEU A 357 16.91 -17.04 13.89
CA LEU A 357 15.83 -16.15 14.35
C LEU A 357 15.32 -16.57 15.72
N GLY A 358 15.22 -17.87 16.01
CA GLY A 358 14.88 -18.39 17.33
C GLY A 358 15.87 -17.93 18.40
N LYS A 359 17.17 -18.10 18.15
CA LYS A 359 18.23 -17.66 19.07
C LYS A 359 18.21 -16.13 19.29
N ALA A 360 17.99 -15.35 18.24
CA ALA A 360 17.88 -13.89 18.35
C ALA A 360 16.68 -13.46 19.21
N ALA A 361 15.54 -14.13 19.07
CA ALA A 361 14.35 -13.85 19.88
C ALA A 361 14.55 -14.18 21.38
N GLU A 362 15.32 -15.22 21.69
CA GLU A 362 15.69 -15.58 23.06
C GLU A 362 16.66 -14.58 23.68
N ALA A 363 17.61 -14.07 22.89
CA ALA A 363 18.58 -13.07 23.32
C ALA A 363 17.94 -11.71 23.67
N VAL A 364 16.86 -11.33 22.99
CA VAL A 364 16.12 -10.08 23.26
C VAL A 364 15.23 -10.18 24.50
N LYS A 365 14.88 -11.38 24.95
CA LYS A 365 14.07 -11.62 26.15
C LYS A 365 14.89 -11.68 27.44
N LYS A 366 16.22 -11.75 27.35
CA LYS A 366 17.18 -11.66 28.46
C LYS A 366 17.69 -10.23 28.60
#